data_83d024f7ee76856fe7205db8c23ef5e7
#
_entry.id   83d024f7ee76856fe7205db8c23ef5e7
#
_cell.length_a   1.000
_cell.length_b   1.000
_cell.length_c   1.000
_cell.angle_alpha   90.00
_cell.angle_beta   90.00
_cell.angle_gamma   90.00
#
_symmetry.space_group_name_H-M   'P 1'
#
loop_
_entity.id
_entity.type
_entity.pdbx_description
1 polymer ?
#
loop_
_entity_poly.entity_id
_entity_poly.type
_entity_poly.pdbx_seq_one_letter_code
_entity_poly.pdbx_strand_id
1 'polypeptide(L)'
;MIRVAIDGPAGVGKSSTSKALARHFGFAYLDTGAMYRACAWWCLHQGIDLDGDQVDEQQITEAVAEFFTGDHFDIGVDPDHSSITADGEDISEAIRSSEVSSHVSKVSNVIPVRHVLIAAQRAYIARESAADSFSLGRGIVVEGRDITTVVAPDAEVRVLPVSYTHLTLPT
;
A
#
# COMPACT_ATOMS: atom_id res chain seq x y z
N MET A 1 -15.99 13.37 -1.04
CA MET A 1 -14.59 12.96 -1.24
C MET A 1 -14.49 12.12 -2.51
N ILE A 2 -13.54 12.40 -3.40
CA ILE A 2 -13.30 11.61 -4.61
C ILE A 2 -12.24 10.54 -4.30
N ARG A 3 -12.52 9.29 -4.67
CA ARG A 3 -11.57 8.17 -4.55
C ARG A 3 -11.13 7.74 -5.95
N VAL A 4 -9.83 7.74 -6.16
CA VAL A 4 -9.21 7.27 -7.41
C VAL A 4 -8.45 6.00 -7.11
N ALA A 5 -8.90 4.87 -7.64
CA ALA A 5 -8.29 3.56 -7.50
C ALA A 5 -7.44 3.24 -8.73
N ILE A 6 -6.16 2.92 -8.53
CA ILE A 6 -5.22 2.62 -9.63
C ILE A 6 -4.58 1.25 -9.38
N ASP A 7 -4.90 0.28 -10.23
CA ASP A 7 -4.34 -1.07 -10.17
C ASP A 7 -3.42 -1.34 -11.35
N GLY A 8 -2.44 -2.20 -11.16
CA GLY A 8 -1.59 -2.69 -12.24
C GLY A 8 -0.31 -3.35 -11.73
N PRO A 9 0.42 -4.04 -12.61
CA PRO A 9 1.67 -4.70 -12.25
C PRO A 9 2.77 -3.69 -11.87
N ALA A 10 3.87 -4.21 -11.33
CA ALA A 10 5.04 -3.39 -11.08
C ALA A 10 5.64 -2.85 -12.40
N GLY A 11 6.25 -1.67 -12.37
CA GLY A 11 7.00 -1.12 -13.51
C GLY A 11 6.17 -0.42 -14.59
N VAL A 12 4.84 -0.32 -14.46
CA VAL A 12 3.98 0.38 -15.44
C VAL A 12 3.80 1.88 -15.16
N GLY A 13 4.55 2.44 -14.21
CA GLY A 13 4.48 3.86 -13.88
C GLY A 13 3.32 4.26 -12.95
N LYS A 14 2.70 3.29 -12.25
CA LYS A 14 1.60 3.58 -11.32
C LYS A 14 1.93 4.67 -10.32
N SER A 15 3.02 4.51 -9.57
CA SER A 15 3.36 5.42 -8.47
C SER A 15 3.63 6.84 -8.96
N SER A 16 4.32 6.99 -10.09
CA SER A 16 4.56 8.30 -10.70
C SER A 16 3.26 8.97 -11.14
N THR A 17 2.39 8.20 -11.80
CA THR A 17 1.07 8.68 -12.26
C THR A 17 0.17 9.02 -11.08
N SER A 18 0.10 8.14 -10.07
CA SER A 18 -0.72 8.32 -8.88
C SER A 18 -0.32 9.57 -8.09
N LYS A 19 0.99 9.75 -7.88
CA LYS A 19 1.52 10.93 -7.19
C LYS A 19 1.26 12.21 -7.99
N ALA A 20 1.48 12.19 -9.31
CA ALA A 20 1.21 13.36 -10.17
C ALA A 20 -0.26 13.75 -10.12
N LEU A 21 -1.17 12.76 -10.15
CA LEU A 21 -2.61 12.98 -10.06
C LEU A 21 -2.99 13.57 -8.69
N ALA A 22 -2.47 12.98 -7.61
CA ALA A 22 -2.72 13.46 -6.25
C ALA A 22 -2.26 14.92 -6.08
N ARG A 23 -1.06 15.26 -6.55
CA ARG A 23 -0.55 16.65 -6.54
C ARG A 23 -1.46 17.60 -7.30
N HIS A 24 -1.84 17.21 -8.52
CA HIS A 24 -2.63 18.06 -9.40
C HIS A 24 -3.98 18.47 -8.79
N PHE A 25 -4.65 17.52 -8.11
CA PHE A 25 -5.95 17.76 -7.50
C PHE A 25 -5.89 18.13 -6.01
N GLY A 26 -4.70 18.11 -5.40
CA GLY A 26 -4.54 18.30 -3.96
C GLY A 26 -5.22 17.16 -3.17
N PHE A 27 -5.10 15.93 -3.67
CA PHE A 27 -5.59 14.72 -3.03
C PHE A 27 -4.49 14.09 -2.17
N ALA A 28 -4.90 13.28 -1.21
CA ALA A 28 -4.01 12.35 -0.53
C ALA A 28 -3.54 11.25 -1.48
N TYR A 29 -2.45 10.58 -1.12
CA TYR A 29 -1.89 9.45 -1.86
C TYR A 29 -1.61 8.29 -0.92
N LEU A 30 -2.07 7.09 -1.26
CA LEU A 30 -1.85 5.87 -0.48
C LEU A 30 -1.22 4.78 -1.35
N ASP A 31 -0.01 4.35 -0.97
CA ASP A 31 0.71 3.21 -1.56
C ASP A 31 0.42 1.94 -0.75
N THR A 32 -0.53 1.13 -1.21
CA THR A 32 -0.86 -0.11 -0.50
C THR A 32 0.22 -1.17 -0.65
N GLY A 33 1.00 -1.14 -1.73
CA GLY A 33 2.15 -2.03 -1.90
C GLY A 33 3.22 -1.79 -0.84
N ALA A 34 3.43 -0.54 -0.45
CA ALA A 34 4.32 -0.20 0.64
C ALA A 34 3.81 -0.71 2.01
N MET A 35 2.49 -0.75 2.23
CA MET A 35 1.91 -1.34 3.43
C MET A 35 2.19 -2.86 3.52
N TYR A 36 2.09 -3.60 2.41
CA TYR A 36 2.47 -5.02 2.38
C TYR A 36 3.97 -5.23 2.67
N ARG A 37 4.82 -4.36 2.15
CA ARG A 37 6.26 -4.39 2.44
C ARG A 37 6.55 -4.10 3.90
N ALA A 38 5.84 -3.15 4.50
CA ALA A 38 5.97 -2.84 5.92
C ALA A 38 5.58 -4.04 6.80
N CYS A 39 4.55 -4.80 6.43
CA CYS A 39 4.20 -6.04 7.13
C CYS A 39 5.32 -7.09 7.07
N ALA A 40 5.94 -7.28 5.89
CA ALA A 40 7.06 -8.21 5.76
C ALA A 40 8.26 -7.76 6.59
N TRP A 41 8.59 -6.46 6.54
CA TRP A 41 9.64 -5.88 7.38
C TRP A 41 9.35 -6.08 8.87
N TRP A 42 8.11 -5.82 9.30
CA TRP A 42 7.70 -6.00 10.69
C TRP A 42 7.85 -7.44 11.15
N CYS A 43 7.37 -8.42 10.36
CA CYS A 43 7.54 -9.84 10.68
C CYS A 43 9.01 -10.23 10.84
N LEU A 44 9.89 -9.79 9.93
CA LEU A 44 11.34 -10.02 10.02
C LEU A 44 11.93 -9.35 11.26
N HIS A 45 11.52 -8.13 11.56
CA HIS A 45 11.97 -7.37 12.73
C HIS A 45 11.55 -8.05 14.05
N GLN A 46 10.38 -8.69 14.08
CA GLN A 46 9.93 -9.50 15.21
C GLN A 46 10.60 -10.88 15.29
N GLY A 47 11.51 -11.20 14.38
CA GLY A 47 12.23 -12.47 14.33
C GLY A 47 11.37 -13.66 13.85
N ILE A 48 10.29 -13.38 13.11
CA ILE A 48 9.46 -14.43 12.52
C ILE A 48 10.21 -15.04 11.35
N ASP A 49 10.35 -16.37 11.35
CA ASP A 49 10.99 -17.10 10.26
C ASP A 49 10.10 -17.10 9.00
N LEU A 50 10.56 -16.38 7.99
CA LEU A 50 9.93 -16.32 6.66
C LEU A 50 10.72 -17.09 5.59
N ASP A 51 11.86 -17.72 5.93
CA ASP A 51 12.72 -18.43 4.97
C ASP A 51 12.24 -19.85 4.69
N GLY A 52 11.55 -20.48 5.65
CA GLY A 52 11.04 -21.84 5.53
C GLY A 52 10.06 -22.06 4.37
N ASP A 53 9.94 -23.31 3.91
CA ASP A 53 8.94 -23.70 2.92
C ASP A 53 7.50 -23.56 3.45
N GLN A 54 7.34 -23.71 4.76
CA GLN A 54 6.09 -23.49 5.49
C GLN A 54 6.30 -22.41 6.55
N VAL A 55 5.54 -21.32 6.40
CA VAL A 55 5.52 -20.23 7.37
C VAL A 55 4.41 -20.45 8.40
N ASP A 56 4.61 -19.97 9.63
CA ASP A 56 3.55 -19.97 10.64
C ASP A 56 2.54 -18.82 10.34
N GLU A 57 1.48 -19.18 9.62
CA GLU A 57 0.45 -18.21 9.21
C GLU A 57 -0.25 -17.55 10.40
N GLN A 58 -0.39 -18.25 11.54
CA GLN A 58 -1.00 -17.70 12.73
C GLN A 58 -0.08 -16.64 13.35
N GLN A 59 1.19 -16.95 13.51
CA GLN A 59 2.18 -16.01 14.05
C GLN A 59 2.30 -14.76 13.20
N ILE A 60 2.34 -14.92 11.86
CA ILE A 60 2.36 -13.79 10.92
C ILE A 60 1.09 -12.95 11.07
N THR A 61 -0.07 -13.58 11.16
CA THR A 61 -1.36 -12.87 11.27
C THR A 61 -1.44 -12.06 12.57
N GLU A 62 -1.03 -12.64 13.68
CA GLU A 62 -1.01 -11.98 15.00
C GLU A 62 -0.07 -10.78 14.99
N ALA A 63 1.16 -10.94 14.47
CA ALA A 63 2.13 -9.86 14.38
C ALA A 63 1.64 -8.71 13.48
N VAL A 64 1.03 -9.02 12.34
CA VAL A 64 0.50 -7.99 11.42
C VAL A 64 -0.72 -7.31 12.04
N ALA A 65 -1.60 -8.04 12.71
CA ALA A 65 -2.74 -7.44 13.39
C ALA A 65 -2.28 -6.46 14.48
N GLU A 66 -1.31 -6.84 15.29
CA GLU A 66 -0.71 -5.98 16.31
C GLU A 66 -0.08 -4.73 15.69
N PHE A 67 0.64 -4.87 14.59
CA PHE A 67 1.28 -3.76 13.89
C PHE A 67 0.30 -2.63 13.54
N PHE A 68 -0.91 -2.96 13.11
CA PHE A 68 -1.93 -1.97 12.74
C PHE A 68 -2.83 -1.52 13.89
N THR A 69 -3.01 -2.34 14.94
CA THR A 69 -3.93 -2.03 16.05
C THR A 69 -3.22 -1.46 17.27
N GLY A 70 -1.89 -1.70 17.39
CA GLY A 70 -1.08 -1.29 18.52
C GLY A 70 -0.41 0.08 18.39
N ASP A 71 -0.87 0.93 17.45
CA ASP A 71 -0.26 2.24 17.14
C ASP A 71 1.22 2.16 16.70
N HIS A 72 1.66 0.99 16.22
CA HIS A 72 3.04 0.80 15.76
C HIS A 72 3.27 1.32 14.34
N PHE A 73 2.23 1.41 13.53
CA PHE A 73 2.30 1.73 12.10
C PHE A 73 1.68 3.08 11.78
N ASP A 74 2.39 3.88 10.99
CA ASP A 74 1.78 5.01 10.27
C ASP A 74 2.33 5.14 8.86
N ILE A 75 1.51 5.69 7.96
CA ILE A 75 1.86 5.97 6.57
C ILE A 75 1.46 7.40 6.21
N GLY A 76 2.43 8.18 5.76
CA GLY A 76 2.20 9.52 5.25
C GLY A 76 1.46 9.48 3.91
N VAL A 77 0.42 10.29 3.80
CA VAL A 77 -0.44 10.38 2.61
C VAL A 77 -0.12 11.59 1.73
N ASP A 78 0.91 12.35 2.06
CA ASP A 78 1.42 13.44 1.22
C ASP A 78 2.14 12.86 0.00
N PRO A 79 1.70 13.16 -1.24
CA PRO A 79 2.36 12.65 -2.45
C PRO A 79 3.80 13.14 -2.63
N ASP A 80 4.19 14.23 -1.97
CA ASP A 80 5.55 14.78 -2.02
C ASP A 80 6.46 14.20 -0.92
N HIS A 81 5.88 13.78 0.20
CA HIS A 81 6.59 13.29 1.39
C HIS A 81 6.00 11.97 1.89
N SER A 82 5.92 10.99 0.97
CA SER A 82 5.44 9.66 1.35
C SER A 82 6.42 9.01 2.33
N SER A 83 6.00 8.74 3.53
CA SER A 83 6.78 8.09 4.58
C SER A 83 6.04 6.90 5.16
N ILE A 84 6.79 5.93 5.68
CA ILE A 84 6.26 4.85 6.49
C ILE A 84 7.07 4.77 7.75
N THR A 85 6.37 4.73 8.88
CA THR A 85 7.01 4.59 10.19
C THR A 85 6.54 3.34 10.91
N ALA A 86 7.46 2.75 11.67
CA ALA A 86 7.19 1.70 12.63
C ALA A 86 7.75 2.15 13.99
N ASP A 87 6.92 2.15 15.04
CA ASP A 87 7.29 2.67 16.37
C ASP A 87 7.90 4.09 16.34
N GLY A 88 7.43 4.92 15.37
CA GLY A 88 7.93 6.28 15.17
C GLY A 88 9.25 6.37 14.41
N GLU A 89 9.87 5.27 14.02
CA GLU A 89 11.07 5.22 13.19
C GLU A 89 10.69 5.15 11.71
N ASP A 90 11.35 5.97 10.86
CA ASP A 90 11.15 5.94 9.41
C ASP A 90 11.79 4.68 8.80
N ILE A 91 10.96 3.81 8.26
CA ILE A 91 11.35 2.56 7.60
C ILE A 91 11.19 2.58 6.08
N SER A 92 10.96 3.76 5.49
CA SER A 92 10.65 3.91 4.06
C SER A 92 11.71 3.34 3.12
N GLU A 93 12.98 3.39 3.50
CA GLU A 93 14.08 2.75 2.76
C GLU A 93 14.19 1.26 3.09
N ALA A 94 14.09 0.90 4.36
CA ALA A 94 14.25 -0.48 4.85
C ALA A 94 13.24 -1.44 4.20
N ILE A 95 12.00 -1.01 4.01
CA ILE A 95 10.96 -1.82 3.36
C ILE A 95 11.23 -2.09 1.87
N ARG A 96 12.20 -1.41 1.25
CA ARG A 96 12.58 -1.57 -0.16
C ARG A 96 13.82 -2.46 -0.33
N SER A 97 14.40 -2.95 0.75
CA SER A 97 15.55 -3.86 0.73
C SER A 97 15.24 -5.14 -0.06
N SER A 98 16.29 -5.80 -0.54
CA SER A 98 16.16 -7.10 -1.23
C SER A 98 15.60 -8.17 -0.31
N GLU A 99 15.98 -8.15 0.97
CA GLU A 99 15.50 -9.05 1.99
C GLU A 99 13.98 -8.95 2.15
N VAL A 100 13.46 -7.74 2.40
CA VAL A 100 12.01 -7.52 2.50
C VAL A 100 11.32 -7.91 1.20
N SER A 101 11.87 -7.50 0.05
CA SER A 101 11.29 -7.78 -1.26
C SER A 101 11.12 -9.26 -1.55
N SER A 102 12.04 -10.11 -1.09
CA SER A 102 11.97 -11.57 -1.26
C SER A 102 10.90 -12.23 -0.38
N HIS A 103 10.48 -11.59 0.71
CA HIS A 103 9.54 -12.15 1.68
C HIS A 103 8.11 -11.60 1.59
N VAL A 104 7.89 -10.51 0.84
CA VAL A 104 6.55 -9.89 0.72
C VAL A 104 5.48 -10.89 0.30
N SER A 105 5.78 -11.77 -0.66
CA SER A 105 4.79 -12.74 -1.16
C SER A 105 4.40 -13.77 -0.09
N LYS A 106 5.32 -14.17 0.79
CA LYS A 106 5.03 -15.11 1.88
C LYS A 106 4.04 -14.52 2.89
N VAL A 107 4.17 -13.24 3.18
CA VAL A 107 3.23 -12.53 4.07
C VAL A 107 1.92 -12.22 3.35
N SER A 108 1.98 -11.73 2.11
CA SER A 108 0.78 -11.32 1.36
C SER A 108 -0.09 -12.49 0.88
N ASN A 109 0.43 -13.71 0.85
CA ASN A 109 -0.35 -14.91 0.53
C ASN A 109 -1.17 -15.45 1.72
N VAL A 110 -0.88 -15.00 2.94
CA VAL A 110 -1.65 -15.36 4.13
C VAL A 110 -3.00 -14.63 4.10
N ILE A 111 -4.09 -15.37 3.90
CA ILE A 111 -5.42 -14.79 3.71
C ILE A 111 -5.87 -13.91 4.88
N PRO A 112 -5.74 -14.31 6.15
CA PRO A 112 -6.06 -13.43 7.29
C PRO A 112 -5.28 -12.11 7.29
N VAL A 113 -4.00 -12.11 6.90
CA VAL A 113 -3.20 -10.89 6.77
C VAL A 113 -3.80 -9.93 5.74
N ARG A 114 -4.27 -10.45 4.61
CA ARG A 114 -4.95 -9.63 3.59
C ARG A 114 -6.20 -8.95 4.16
N HIS A 115 -6.97 -9.65 4.98
CA HIS A 115 -8.16 -9.06 5.63
C HIS A 115 -7.78 -7.91 6.56
N VAL A 116 -6.73 -8.06 7.37
CA VAL A 116 -6.20 -7.00 8.23
C VAL A 116 -5.78 -5.79 7.40
N LEU A 117 -5.00 -6.02 6.34
CA LEU A 117 -4.52 -4.95 5.46
C LEU A 117 -5.65 -4.22 4.73
N ILE A 118 -6.64 -4.94 4.20
CA ILE A 118 -7.80 -4.33 3.54
C ILE A 118 -8.57 -3.43 4.53
N ALA A 119 -8.75 -3.89 5.77
CA ALA A 119 -9.39 -3.09 6.81
C ALA A 119 -8.59 -1.82 7.13
N ALA A 120 -7.27 -1.92 7.27
CA ALA A 120 -6.38 -0.79 7.51
C ALA A 120 -6.41 0.20 6.33
N GLN A 121 -6.31 -0.28 5.09
CA GLN A 121 -6.38 0.55 3.89
C GLN A 121 -7.70 1.32 3.80
N ARG A 122 -8.81 0.66 4.08
CA ARG A 122 -10.13 1.31 4.12
C ARG A 122 -10.24 2.36 5.23
N ALA A 123 -9.60 2.13 6.38
CA ALA A 123 -9.56 3.12 7.47
C ALA A 123 -8.80 4.38 7.05
N TYR A 124 -7.65 4.25 6.36
CA TYR A 124 -6.92 5.38 5.79
C TYR A 124 -7.75 6.14 4.74
N ILE A 125 -8.43 5.42 3.85
CA ILE A 125 -9.32 6.04 2.85
C ILE A 125 -10.45 6.81 3.55
N ALA A 126 -11.10 6.23 4.55
CA ALA A 126 -12.19 6.86 5.28
C ALA A 126 -11.75 8.11 6.03
N ARG A 127 -10.56 8.08 6.64
CA ARG A 127 -9.98 9.23 7.35
C ARG A 127 -9.85 10.46 6.46
N GLU A 128 -9.57 10.27 5.17
CA GLU A 128 -9.43 11.38 4.22
C GLU A 128 -10.74 12.09 3.86
N SER A 129 -11.90 11.57 4.30
CA SER A 129 -13.17 12.28 4.18
C SER A 129 -13.35 13.45 5.16
N ALA A 130 -12.53 13.50 6.21
CA ALA A 130 -12.61 14.54 7.23
C ALA A 130 -12.11 15.90 6.70
N ALA A 131 -12.71 16.98 7.18
CA ALA A 131 -12.37 18.33 6.77
C ALA A 131 -10.98 18.79 7.26
N ASP A 132 -10.43 18.12 8.28
CA ASP A 132 -9.10 18.33 8.84
C ASP A 132 -8.06 17.31 8.35
N SER A 133 -8.42 16.46 7.40
CA SER A 133 -7.49 15.53 6.74
C SER A 133 -6.49 16.25 5.83
N PHE A 134 -5.47 15.53 5.36
CA PHE A 134 -4.49 16.08 4.41
C PHE A 134 -5.16 16.70 3.19
N SER A 135 -6.11 16.01 2.59
CA SER A 135 -6.83 16.49 1.40
C SER A 135 -7.96 17.48 1.72
N LEU A 136 -8.21 17.80 3.00
CA LEU A 136 -9.37 18.60 3.44
C LEU A 136 -10.71 18.01 2.95
N GLY A 137 -10.82 16.69 2.95
CA GLY A 137 -12.00 15.96 2.49
C GLY A 137 -12.18 15.93 0.96
N ARG A 138 -11.22 16.43 0.16
CA ARG A 138 -11.35 16.52 -1.30
C ARG A 138 -11.23 15.16 -1.98
N GLY A 139 -10.19 14.38 -1.66
CA GLY A 139 -10.01 13.08 -2.29
C GLY A 139 -8.72 12.37 -1.95
N ILE A 140 -8.63 11.13 -2.42
CA ILE A 140 -7.47 10.26 -2.26
C ILE A 140 -7.22 9.46 -3.53
N VAL A 141 -5.96 9.32 -3.90
CA VAL A 141 -5.48 8.38 -4.91
C VAL A 141 -4.88 7.18 -4.20
N VAL A 142 -5.42 6.02 -4.46
CA VAL A 142 -4.98 4.74 -3.87
C VAL A 142 -4.41 3.88 -4.98
N GLU A 143 -3.17 3.42 -4.83
CA GLU A 143 -2.55 2.51 -5.78
C GLU A 143 -2.30 1.12 -5.18
N GLY A 144 -2.40 0.10 -6.03
CA GLY A 144 -2.16 -1.28 -5.63
C GLY A 144 -2.33 -2.28 -6.75
N ARG A 145 -2.88 -3.44 -6.41
CA ARG A 145 -3.15 -4.54 -7.35
C ARG A 145 -4.60 -5.01 -7.35
N ASP A 146 -5.33 -4.73 -6.30
CA ASP A 146 -6.73 -5.15 -6.09
C ASP A 146 -7.59 -4.03 -5.51
N ILE A 147 -7.19 -2.77 -5.72
CA ILE A 147 -7.89 -1.61 -5.20
C ILE A 147 -9.26 -1.48 -5.86
N THR A 148 -9.31 -1.60 -7.19
CA THR A 148 -10.54 -1.43 -7.99
C THR A 148 -11.55 -2.55 -7.80
N THR A 149 -11.13 -3.70 -7.25
CA THR A 149 -11.96 -4.90 -7.12
C THR A 149 -12.28 -5.28 -5.69
N VAL A 150 -11.38 -4.99 -4.75
CA VAL A 150 -11.50 -5.44 -3.35
C VAL A 150 -11.50 -4.27 -2.37
N VAL A 151 -10.50 -3.40 -2.42
CA VAL A 151 -10.33 -2.35 -1.40
C VAL A 151 -11.38 -1.25 -1.54
N ALA A 152 -11.52 -0.71 -2.74
CA ALA A 152 -12.45 0.37 -3.07
C ALA A 152 -13.19 0.08 -4.41
N PRO A 153 -14.01 -0.97 -4.47
CA PRO A 153 -14.70 -1.36 -5.71
C PRO A 153 -15.74 -0.33 -6.15
N ASP A 154 -16.13 0.54 -5.25
CA ASP A 154 -17.07 1.65 -5.43
C ASP A 154 -16.36 3.01 -5.59
N ALA A 155 -15.04 3.02 -5.87
CA ALA A 155 -14.31 4.25 -6.15
C ALA A 155 -14.90 4.99 -7.38
N GLU A 156 -14.98 6.31 -7.30
CA GLU A 156 -15.53 7.17 -8.35
C GLU A 156 -14.72 7.09 -9.65
N VAL A 157 -13.41 6.86 -9.53
CA VAL A 157 -12.50 6.68 -10.67
C VAL A 157 -11.68 5.41 -10.48
N ARG A 158 -11.69 4.54 -11.49
CA ARG A 158 -10.91 3.29 -11.50
C ARG A 158 -10.04 3.24 -12.75
N VAL A 159 -8.73 3.06 -12.55
CA VAL A 159 -7.72 3.11 -13.61
C VAL A 159 -6.90 1.83 -13.61
N LEU A 160 -6.73 1.26 -14.78
CA LEU A 160 -5.84 0.12 -15.06
C LEU A 160 -4.82 0.56 -16.11
N PRO A 161 -3.67 1.13 -15.69
CA PRO A 161 -2.64 1.49 -16.65
C PRO A 161 -2.07 0.22 -17.30
N VAL A 162 -1.94 0.24 -18.62
CA VAL A 162 -1.33 -0.81 -19.42
C VAL A 162 -0.04 -0.30 -20.05
N SER A 163 1.00 -1.12 -20.02
CA SER A 163 2.23 -0.85 -20.74
C SER A 163 2.28 -1.72 -21.99
N TYR A 164 2.37 -1.08 -23.15
CA TYR A 164 2.62 -1.79 -24.40
C TYR A 164 4.13 -1.85 -24.65
N THR A 165 4.71 -3.06 -24.67
CA THR A 165 6.14 -3.29 -24.95
C THR A 165 6.48 -3.24 -26.45
N HIS A 166 5.50 -3.08 -27.32
CA HIS A 166 5.70 -2.96 -28.78
C HIS A 166 5.26 -1.60 -29.29
N LEU A 167 6.17 -0.62 -29.21
CA LEU A 167 6.14 0.52 -30.10
C LEU A 167 6.81 0.08 -31.41
N THR A 168 6.05 -0.52 -32.32
CA THR A 168 6.48 -0.59 -33.72
C THR A 168 6.30 0.81 -34.29
N LEU A 169 7.42 1.54 -34.46
CA LEU A 169 7.41 2.71 -35.31
C LEU A 169 7.10 2.24 -36.73
N PRO A 170 6.10 2.77 -37.40
CA PRO A 170 5.92 2.49 -38.82
C PRO A 170 7.15 3.00 -39.55
N THR A 171 7.79 2.13 -40.29
CA THR A 171 8.86 2.45 -41.27
C THR A 171 8.27 3.22 -42.44
#